data_54c72a18e4310b825cf4ab715e77fbc8
#
_entry.id   54c72a18e4310b825cf4ab715e77fbc8
#
_cell.length_a   1.000
_cell.length_b   1.000
_cell.length_c   1.000
_cell.angle_alpha   90.00
_cell.angle_beta   90.00
_cell.angle_gamma   90.00
#
_symmetry.space_group_name_H-M   'P 1'
#
loop_
_entity.id
_entity.type
_entity.pdbx_description
1 polymer ?
#
loop_
_entity_poly.entity_id
_entity_poly.type
_entity_poly.pdbx_seq_one_letter_code
_entity_poly.pdbx_strand_id
1 'polypeptide(L)'
;MDLDFLANFAVSNSEDEFSSSKEEILKVLKRIGVDTRFVSYFEDEGGSIKLYIENLRFSKFSRNRTSVFNKHYPDIEVVRSTLFQKICARSSKTLADSLNPRDKLLLPPMENDYSRLLYIVLEPYSRKYGIEFIEHDNNICLDEVDSIISPLNLNQEVNHILNDIFDGKGIEWDQKYKDAFDMHGLNDKKVVFPFINVPEEWINDFLGIEREYAVDYENDDIGESFMGFLSGINSQFKENVLATSTFLEEKHK
;
A
#
# COMPACT_ATOMS: atom_id res chain seq x y z
N MET A 1 0.74 -16.37 -33.44
CA MET A 1 0.33 -15.10 -32.82
C MET A 1 1.29 -14.07 -33.40
N ASP A 2 0.78 -13.31 -34.36
CA ASP A 2 1.55 -12.53 -35.31
C ASP A 2 2.40 -11.45 -34.66
N LEU A 3 3.72 -11.59 -34.77
CA LEU A 3 4.71 -10.56 -34.38
C LEU A 3 4.67 -9.35 -35.33
N ASP A 4 4.11 -9.50 -36.53
CA ASP A 4 4.02 -8.46 -37.55
C ASP A 4 3.02 -7.35 -37.22
N PHE A 5 2.04 -7.63 -36.34
CA PHE A 5 1.07 -6.61 -35.92
C PHE A 5 1.70 -5.53 -35.03
N LEU A 6 2.72 -5.89 -34.25
CA LEU A 6 3.41 -4.94 -33.37
C LEU A 6 4.40 -4.04 -34.14
N ALA A 7 4.94 -4.54 -35.27
CA ALA A 7 5.84 -3.75 -36.12
C ALA A 7 5.11 -2.60 -36.84
N ASN A 8 3.84 -2.76 -37.19
CA ASN A 8 3.06 -1.75 -37.88
C ASN A 8 2.58 -0.57 -36.98
N PHE A 9 2.65 -0.75 -35.63
CA PHE A 9 2.29 0.31 -34.71
C PHE A 9 3.44 1.32 -34.49
N ALA A 10 4.67 0.91 -34.75
CA ALA A 10 5.88 1.74 -34.57
C ALA A 10 6.11 2.77 -35.70
N VAL A 11 5.37 2.71 -36.82
CA VAL A 11 5.65 3.51 -38.01
C VAL A 11 4.78 4.77 -38.14
N SER A 12 3.78 4.99 -37.25
CA SER A 12 2.80 6.07 -37.45
C SER A 12 2.88 7.23 -36.47
N ASN A 13 3.90 7.38 -35.66
CA ASN A 13 4.01 8.54 -34.76
C ASN A 13 5.33 9.31 -34.93
N SER A 14 5.21 10.44 -35.60
CA SER A 14 6.16 11.55 -35.65
C SER A 14 6.34 12.20 -34.27
N GLU A 15 7.57 12.58 -33.99
CA GLU A 15 8.15 13.45 -32.98
C GLU A 15 7.18 14.46 -32.32
N ASP A 16 6.40 14.02 -31.34
CA ASP A 16 5.81 14.86 -30.30
C ASP A 16 6.17 14.21 -28.97
N GLU A 17 6.59 14.99 -27.96
CA GLU A 17 6.91 14.54 -26.60
C GLU A 17 5.75 13.76 -26.00
N PHE A 18 5.79 12.43 -26.15
CA PHE A 18 4.74 11.50 -25.70
C PHE A 18 4.92 11.24 -24.21
N SER A 19 4.25 11.99 -23.38
CA SER A 19 3.76 11.49 -22.11
C SER A 19 2.74 10.36 -22.42
N SER A 20 3.20 9.11 -22.42
CA SER A 20 2.32 7.97 -22.66
C SER A 20 1.31 7.88 -21.53
N SER A 21 0.04 8.05 -21.82
CA SER A 21 -0.99 8.04 -20.78
C SER A 21 -1.03 6.68 -20.06
N LYS A 22 -1.34 6.67 -18.77
CA LYS A 22 -1.53 5.45 -17.95
C LYS A 22 -2.38 4.41 -18.68
N GLU A 23 -3.44 4.85 -19.37
CA GLU A 23 -4.36 3.97 -20.08
C GLU A 23 -3.68 3.25 -21.26
N GLU A 24 -2.81 3.93 -21.99
CA GLU A 24 -2.09 3.34 -23.13
C GLU A 24 -1.09 2.28 -22.65
N ILE A 25 -0.34 2.59 -21.60
CA ILE A 25 0.59 1.63 -20.97
C ILE A 25 -0.16 0.38 -20.52
N LEU A 26 -1.29 0.54 -19.84
CA LEU A 26 -2.12 -0.58 -19.38
C LEU A 26 -2.73 -1.37 -20.55
N LYS A 27 -3.09 -0.71 -21.67
CA LYS A 27 -3.56 -1.39 -22.89
C LYS A 27 -2.44 -2.25 -23.51
N VAL A 28 -1.21 -1.73 -23.57
CA VAL A 28 -0.07 -2.51 -24.09
C VAL A 28 0.23 -3.70 -23.19
N LEU A 29 0.24 -3.53 -21.88
CA LEU A 29 0.42 -4.63 -20.91
C LEU A 29 -0.62 -5.74 -21.13
N LYS A 30 -1.91 -5.39 -21.30
CA LYS A 30 -2.98 -6.36 -21.59
C LYS A 30 -2.74 -7.08 -22.92
N ARG A 31 -2.32 -6.39 -23.99
CA ARG A 31 -2.05 -6.98 -25.30
C ARG A 31 -0.93 -8.03 -25.25
N ILE A 32 0.12 -7.79 -24.45
CA ILE A 32 1.19 -8.77 -24.27
C ILE A 32 0.83 -9.88 -23.26
N GLY A 33 -0.42 -9.90 -22.77
CA GLY A 33 -0.96 -10.94 -21.90
C GLY A 33 -0.62 -10.77 -20.40
N VAL A 34 -0.31 -9.56 -19.98
CA VAL A 34 -0.13 -9.22 -18.56
C VAL A 34 -1.49 -8.94 -17.92
N ASP A 35 -1.74 -9.52 -16.76
CA ASP A 35 -2.90 -9.16 -15.95
C ASP A 35 -2.60 -7.92 -15.12
N THR A 36 -3.11 -6.79 -15.59
CA THR A 36 -2.87 -5.48 -15.00
C THR A 36 -3.48 -5.29 -13.60
N ARG A 37 -4.35 -6.21 -13.15
CA ARG A 37 -4.90 -6.20 -11.78
C ARG A 37 -3.86 -6.55 -10.72
N PHE A 38 -2.69 -7.04 -11.12
CA PHE A 38 -1.58 -7.41 -10.23
C PHE A 38 -0.30 -6.64 -10.57
N VAL A 39 -0.44 -5.48 -11.19
CA VAL A 39 0.66 -4.56 -11.52
C VAL A 39 0.22 -3.16 -11.13
N SER A 40 0.95 -2.53 -10.22
CA SER A 40 0.70 -1.14 -9.83
C SER A 40 1.41 -0.20 -10.80
N TYR A 41 0.73 0.88 -11.15
CA TYR A 41 1.29 2.01 -11.89
C TYR A 41 1.55 3.16 -10.94
N PHE A 42 2.73 3.73 -10.99
CA PHE A 42 3.08 4.90 -10.24
C PHE A 42 3.91 5.85 -11.11
N GLU A 43 3.56 7.12 -11.10
CA GLU A 43 4.27 8.22 -11.73
C GLU A 43 4.69 9.19 -10.63
N ASP A 44 5.97 9.46 -10.55
CA ASP A 44 6.51 10.40 -9.57
C ASP A 44 6.35 11.86 -10.05
N GLU A 45 6.64 12.79 -9.16
CA GLU A 45 6.56 14.24 -9.43
C GLU A 45 7.47 14.70 -10.59
N GLY A 46 8.49 13.93 -10.93
CA GLY A 46 9.41 14.15 -12.05
C GLY A 46 8.92 13.55 -13.35
N GLY A 47 7.73 12.93 -13.39
CA GLY A 47 7.19 12.23 -14.55
C GLY A 47 7.85 10.87 -14.84
N SER A 48 8.67 10.35 -13.93
CA SER A 48 9.23 9.00 -14.06
C SER A 48 8.19 7.95 -13.69
N ILE A 49 8.00 6.98 -14.59
CA ILE A 49 6.98 5.96 -14.44
C ILE A 49 7.61 4.65 -14.00
N LYS A 50 7.00 4.04 -12.96
CA LYS A 50 7.38 2.71 -12.46
C LYS A 50 6.18 1.77 -12.42
N LEU A 51 6.42 0.53 -12.82
CA LEU A 51 5.45 -0.55 -12.74
C LEU A 51 5.89 -1.55 -11.68
N TYR A 52 5.12 -1.68 -10.60
CA TYR A 52 5.41 -2.61 -9.51
C TYR A 52 4.61 -3.89 -9.66
N ILE A 53 5.26 -5.04 -9.62
CA ILE A 53 4.59 -6.34 -9.74
C ILE A 53 4.16 -6.81 -8.35
N GLU A 54 2.86 -6.76 -8.05
CA GLU A 54 2.31 -7.27 -6.79
C GLU A 54 2.44 -8.79 -6.64
N ASN A 55 2.20 -9.51 -7.74
CA ASN A 55 2.24 -10.95 -7.75
C ASN A 55 2.69 -11.48 -9.11
N LEU A 56 3.88 -12.08 -9.16
CA LEU A 56 4.47 -12.60 -10.40
C LEU A 56 3.63 -13.69 -11.07
N ARG A 57 3.00 -14.57 -10.28
CA ARG A 57 2.21 -15.67 -10.80
C ARG A 57 0.90 -15.18 -11.44
N PHE A 58 0.19 -14.33 -10.75
CA PHE A 58 -1.11 -13.85 -11.22
C PHE A 58 -0.98 -12.77 -12.28
N SER A 59 -0.02 -11.85 -12.17
CA SER A 59 0.23 -10.84 -13.20
C SER A 59 0.64 -11.44 -14.54
N LYS A 60 1.23 -12.65 -14.54
CA LYS A 60 1.84 -13.27 -15.73
C LYS A 60 2.90 -12.39 -16.39
N PHE A 61 3.44 -11.39 -15.69
CA PHE A 61 4.43 -10.47 -16.22
C PHE A 61 5.83 -11.10 -16.15
N SER A 62 6.09 -12.09 -17.04
CA SER A 62 7.34 -12.81 -17.14
C SER A 62 8.48 -11.91 -17.64
N ARG A 63 9.74 -12.35 -17.48
CA ARG A 63 10.92 -11.63 -18.01
C ARG A 63 10.84 -11.41 -19.52
N ASN A 64 10.34 -12.40 -20.28
CA ASN A 64 10.16 -12.26 -21.72
C ASN A 64 9.16 -11.15 -22.06
N ARG A 65 8.03 -11.08 -21.33
CA ARG A 65 7.06 -10.00 -21.53
C ARG A 65 7.60 -8.64 -21.13
N THR A 66 8.41 -8.56 -20.07
CA THR A 66 9.14 -7.33 -19.73
C THR A 66 10.06 -6.89 -20.86
N SER A 67 10.81 -7.83 -21.46
CA SER A 67 11.69 -7.50 -22.60
C SER A 67 10.88 -6.98 -23.81
N VAL A 68 9.70 -7.52 -24.07
CA VAL A 68 8.81 -7.00 -25.11
C VAL A 68 8.27 -5.62 -24.74
N PHE A 69 7.83 -5.43 -23.50
CA PHE A 69 7.33 -4.16 -23.00
C PHE A 69 8.38 -3.06 -23.08
N ASN A 70 9.62 -3.32 -22.63
CA ASN A 70 10.70 -2.33 -22.61
C ASN A 70 11.20 -1.94 -24.03
N LYS A 71 10.86 -2.69 -25.08
CA LYS A 71 11.09 -2.23 -26.45
C LYS A 71 10.19 -1.07 -26.87
N HIS A 72 8.97 -1.00 -26.29
CA HIS A 72 8.01 0.07 -26.54
C HIS A 72 8.17 1.24 -25.54
N TYR A 73 8.57 0.90 -24.32
CA TYR A 73 8.72 1.85 -23.22
C TYR A 73 10.05 1.63 -22.50
N PRO A 74 11.18 2.07 -23.10
CA PRO A 74 12.51 1.86 -22.53
C PRO A 74 12.72 2.60 -21.20
N ASP A 75 12.03 3.72 -21.01
CA ASP A 75 12.17 4.61 -19.86
C ASP A 75 11.30 4.22 -18.67
N ILE A 76 10.42 3.21 -18.84
CA ILE A 76 9.56 2.73 -17.75
C ILE A 76 10.24 1.59 -17.01
N GLU A 77 10.50 1.79 -15.73
CA GLU A 77 11.07 0.78 -14.86
C GLU A 77 10.03 -0.28 -14.46
N VAL A 78 10.39 -1.57 -14.59
CA VAL A 78 9.57 -2.69 -14.11
C VAL A 78 10.19 -3.27 -12.85
N VAL A 79 9.63 -2.92 -11.69
CA VAL A 79 10.11 -3.30 -10.36
C VAL A 79 9.63 -4.72 -10.01
N ARG A 80 10.60 -5.63 -9.77
CA ARG A 80 10.39 -7.04 -9.42
C ARG A 80 10.92 -7.34 -8.02
N SER A 81 10.36 -6.69 -7.01
CA SER A 81 10.76 -6.90 -5.62
C SER A 81 9.98 -8.04 -4.98
N THR A 82 10.69 -9.03 -4.43
CA THR A 82 10.06 -10.09 -3.61
C THR A 82 9.52 -9.53 -2.31
N LEU A 83 10.16 -8.48 -1.79
CA LEU A 83 9.72 -7.80 -0.57
C LEU A 83 8.42 -7.04 -0.82
N PHE A 84 8.31 -6.29 -1.92
CA PHE A 84 7.06 -5.65 -2.32
C PHE A 84 5.92 -6.67 -2.45
N GLN A 85 6.18 -7.83 -3.08
CA GLN A 85 5.18 -8.89 -3.19
C GLN A 85 4.73 -9.44 -1.83
N LYS A 86 5.63 -9.53 -0.84
CA LYS A 86 5.28 -9.93 0.53
C LYS A 86 4.40 -8.87 1.21
N ILE A 87 4.74 -7.58 1.05
CA ILE A 87 3.93 -6.46 1.55
C ILE A 87 2.52 -6.55 0.94
N CYS A 88 2.39 -6.63 -0.38
CA CYS A 88 1.10 -6.75 -1.06
C CYS A 88 0.31 -7.99 -0.62
N ALA A 89 0.98 -9.13 -0.41
CA ALA A 89 0.31 -10.35 0.04
C ALA A 89 -0.27 -10.23 1.46
N ARG A 90 0.41 -9.53 2.38
CA ARG A 90 -0.13 -9.24 3.71
C ARG A 90 -1.26 -8.22 3.66
N SER A 91 -1.06 -7.12 2.93
CA SER A 91 -2.08 -6.08 2.75
C SER A 91 -3.36 -6.62 2.12
N SER A 92 -3.23 -7.54 1.15
CA SER A 92 -4.40 -8.09 0.44
C SER A 92 -5.35 -8.86 1.33
N LYS A 93 -4.89 -9.46 2.43
CA LYS A 93 -5.76 -10.14 3.40
C LYS A 93 -6.67 -9.16 4.11
N THR A 94 -6.08 -8.07 4.64
CA THR A 94 -6.84 -7.00 5.31
C THR A 94 -7.81 -6.32 4.34
N LEU A 95 -7.34 -6.02 3.13
CA LEU A 95 -8.14 -5.32 2.12
C LEU A 95 -9.31 -6.15 1.60
N ALA A 96 -9.15 -7.48 1.51
CA ALA A 96 -10.23 -8.37 1.07
C ALA A 96 -11.42 -8.36 2.03
N ASP A 97 -11.16 -8.21 3.34
CA ASP A 97 -12.19 -8.19 4.39
C ASP A 97 -12.75 -6.79 4.62
N SER A 98 -12.04 -5.76 4.15
CA SER A 98 -12.36 -4.37 4.47
C SER A 98 -12.97 -3.58 3.32
N LEU A 99 -12.68 -3.90 2.06
CA LEU A 99 -13.13 -3.13 0.90
C LEU A 99 -14.36 -3.76 0.24
N ASN A 100 -15.30 -2.89 -0.15
CA ASN A 100 -16.40 -3.27 -1.03
C ASN A 100 -16.14 -2.79 -2.47
N PRO A 101 -16.73 -3.44 -3.48
CA PRO A 101 -16.64 -2.96 -4.85
C PRO A 101 -17.21 -1.55 -4.99
N ARG A 102 -16.45 -0.68 -5.67
CA ARG A 102 -16.77 0.73 -5.94
C ARG A 102 -16.71 1.67 -4.73
N ASP A 103 -16.09 1.23 -3.62
CA ASP A 103 -15.85 2.15 -2.50
C ASP A 103 -15.02 3.35 -2.97
N LYS A 104 -15.33 4.50 -2.40
CA LYS A 104 -14.56 5.74 -2.51
C LYS A 104 -13.66 5.90 -1.29
N LEU A 105 -12.36 5.83 -1.51
CA LEU A 105 -11.37 5.79 -0.45
C LEU A 105 -10.63 7.12 -0.35
N LEU A 106 -10.70 7.74 0.82
CA LEU A 106 -9.88 8.92 1.14
C LEU A 106 -8.46 8.46 1.47
N LEU A 107 -7.49 8.94 0.69
CA LEU A 107 -6.07 8.69 0.89
C LEU A 107 -5.45 9.74 1.82
N PRO A 108 -4.44 9.37 2.63
CA PRO A 108 -3.64 10.35 3.33
C PRO A 108 -2.84 11.20 2.32
N PRO A 109 -2.40 12.42 2.69
CA PRO A 109 -1.52 13.23 1.85
C PRO A 109 -0.28 12.44 1.42
N MET A 110 0.08 12.51 0.12
CA MET A 110 1.22 11.78 -0.45
C MET A 110 2.56 12.53 -0.24
N GLU A 111 2.77 13.07 0.95
CA GLU A 111 3.92 13.90 1.29
C GLU A 111 5.20 13.10 1.61
N ASN A 112 5.04 11.82 1.93
CA ASN A 112 6.13 10.95 2.33
C ASN A 112 6.12 9.61 1.60
N ASP A 113 7.23 8.88 1.67
CA ASP A 113 7.40 7.61 0.97
C ASP A 113 6.46 6.51 1.47
N TYR A 114 6.04 6.55 2.74
CA TYR A 114 5.04 5.64 3.29
C TYR A 114 3.69 5.80 2.62
N SER A 115 3.20 7.05 2.49
CA SER A 115 1.93 7.36 1.82
C SER A 115 1.99 7.00 0.32
N ARG A 116 3.14 7.24 -0.32
CA ARG A 116 3.39 6.83 -1.72
C ARG A 116 3.35 5.31 -1.87
N LEU A 117 4.01 4.55 -0.98
CA LEU A 117 3.95 3.09 -0.99
C LEU A 117 2.53 2.58 -0.78
N LEU A 118 1.79 3.21 0.13
CA LEU A 118 0.39 2.89 0.40
C LEU A 118 -0.46 3.04 -0.87
N TYR A 119 -0.32 4.15 -1.59
CA TYR A 119 -0.98 4.34 -2.88
C TYR A 119 -0.56 3.28 -3.90
N ILE A 120 0.74 2.96 -4.02
CA ILE A 120 1.25 1.94 -4.94
C ILE A 120 0.61 0.57 -4.66
N VAL A 121 0.44 0.20 -3.39
CA VAL A 121 -0.21 -1.06 -3.00
C VAL A 121 -1.70 -1.05 -3.32
N LEU A 122 -2.38 0.09 -3.18
CA LEU A 122 -3.81 0.23 -3.41
C LEU A 122 -4.18 0.43 -4.88
N GLU A 123 -3.31 1.00 -5.70
CA GLU A 123 -3.58 1.42 -7.07
C GLU A 123 -4.24 0.32 -7.95
N PRO A 124 -3.84 -0.96 -7.91
CA PRO A 124 -4.50 -2.01 -8.68
C PRO A 124 -5.94 -2.31 -8.27
N TYR A 125 -6.34 -1.88 -7.08
CA TYR A 125 -7.71 -2.11 -6.59
C TYR A 125 -8.74 -1.30 -7.35
N SER A 126 -8.35 -0.18 -7.99
CA SER A 126 -9.19 0.53 -8.96
C SER A 126 -9.63 -0.40 -10.11
N ARG A 127 -8.76 -1.32 -10.54
CA ARG A 127 -9.04 -2.29 -11.60
C ARG A 127 -9.56 -3.63 -11.09
N LYS A 128 -9.29 -3.99 -9.82
CA LYS A 128 -9.81 -5.23 -9.20
C LYS A 128 -11.27 -5.09 -8.79
N TYR A 129 -11.60 -3.96 -8.15
CA TYR A 129 -12.90 -3.75 -7.50
C TYR A 129 -13.61 -2.48 -7.94
N GLY A 130 -13.03 -1.69 -8.85
CA GLY A 130 -13.60 -0.41 -9.27
C GLY A 130 -13.50 0.67 -8.19
N ILE A 131 -12.50 0.59 -7.32
CA ILE A 131 -12.25 1.56 -6.25
C ILE A 131 -11.91 2.91 -6.85
N GLU A 132 -12.48 3.97 -6.29
CA GLU A 132 -12.15 5.36 -6.58
C GLU A 132 -11.30 5.94 -5.44
N PHE A 133 -10.20 6.59 -5.79
CA PHE A 133 -9.33 7.25 -4.82
C PHE A 133 -9.64 8.73 -4.78
N ILE A 134 -9.83 9.26 -3.58
CA ILE A 134 -10.03 10.68 -3.30
C ILE A 134 -8.75 11.14 -2.59
N GLU A 135 -8.07 12.12 -3.18
CA GLU A 135 -6.91 12.76 -2.55
C GLU A 135 -7.36 13.73 -1.47
N HIS A 136 -6.56 13.84 -0.43
CA HIS A 136 -6.84 14.78 0.66
C HIS A 136 -6.67 16.22 0.17
N ASP A 137 -7.77 16.95 0.05
CA ASP A 137 -7.82 18.37 -0.26
C ASP A 137 -8.74 19.09 0.75
N ASN A 138 -8.50 20.36 1.01
CA ASN A 138 -9.27 21.18 1.96
C ASN A 138 -10.75 21.38 1.58
N ASN A 139 -11.15 20.97 0.38
CA ASN A 139 -12.52 21.10 -0.15
C ASN A 139 -13.28 19.77 -0.29
N ILE A 140 -12.82 18.71 0.35
CA ILE A 140 -13.42 17.39 0.20
C ILE A 140 -14.84 17.38 0.78
N CYS A 141 -15.79 16.90 0.00
CA CYS A 141 -17.13 16.54 0.48
C CYS A 141 -17.04 15.16 1.16
N LEU A 142 -16.96 15.16 2.50
CA LEU A 142 -16.83 13.92 3.29
C LEU A 142 -18.02 12.97 3.11
N ASP A 143 -19.18 13.47 2.69
CA ASP A 143 -20.36 12.64 2.41
C ASP A 143 -20.13 11.69 1.23
N GLU A 144 -19.19 12.02 0.35
CA GLU A 144 -18.83 11.19 -0.79
C GLU A 144 -17.79 10.11 -0.49
N VAL A 145 -17.21 10.10 0.71
CA VAL A 145 -16.18 9.15 1.15
C VAL A 145 -16.85 7.97 1.83
N ASP A 146 -16.52 6.75 1.42
CA ASP A 146 -17.02 5.52 2.08
C ASP A 146 -16.06 5.06 3.17
N SER A 147 -14.76 5.15 2.95
CA SER A 147 -13.73 4.71 3.90
C SER A 147 -12.47 5.59 3.84
N ILE A 148 -11.77 5.65 4.95
CA ILE A 148 -10.51 6.37 5.12
C ILE A 148 -9.37 5.37 5.18
N ILE A 149 -8.26 5.67 4.52
CA ILE A 149 -7.08 4.81 4.52
C ILE A 149 -6.06 5.33 5.53
N SER A 150 -5.68 4.48 6.48
CA SER A 150 -4.62 4.78 7.44
C SER A 150 -3.33 4.04 7.08
N PRO A 151 -2.15 4.70 7.13
CA PRO A 151 -0.85 4.07 6.85
C PRO A 151 -0.32 3.23 8.01
N LEU A 152 -1.07 3.07 9.09
CA LEU A 152 -0.67 2.36 10.29
C LEU A 152 -0.13 0.96 9.98
N ASN A 153 1.05 0.64 10.49
CA ASN A 153 1.72 -0.64 10.32
C ASN A 153 1.64 -1.53 11.57
N LEU A 154 2.11 -2.77 11.46
CA LEU A 154 2.08 -3.76 12.55
C LEU A 154 2.82 -3.29 13.80
N ASN A 155 3.98 -2.66 13.65
CA ASN A 155 4.79 -2.22 14.79
C ASN A 155 4.10 -1.10 15.56
N GLN A 156 3.56 -0.13 14.84
CA GLN A 156 2.83 1.00 15.44
C GLN A 156 1.60 0.52 16.20
N GLU A 157 0.84 -0.40 15.59
CA GLU A 157 -0.35 -0.95 16.24
C GLU A 157 -0.01 -1.73 17.51
N VAL A 158 0.98 -2.62 17.44
CA VAL A 158 1.40 -3.38 18.63
C VAL A 158 1.92 -2.45 19.72
N ASN A 159 2.64 -1.39 19.36
CA ASN A 159 3.09 -0.39 20.31
C ASN A 159 1.93 0.32 21.00
N HIS A 160 0.90 0.71 20.25
CA HIS A 160 -0.31 1.30 20.81
C HIS A 160 -1.01 0.36 21.80
N ILE A 161 -1.18 -0.92 21.42
CA ILE A 161 -1.79 -1.94 22.28
C ILE A 161 -1.00 -2.10 23.59
N LEU A 162 0.32 -2.18 23.50
CA LEU A 162 1.16 -2.33 24.69
C LEU A 162 1.09 -1.12 25.62
N ASN A 163 1.17 0.09 25.06
CA ASN A 163 1.07 1.32 25.86
C ASN A 163 -0.29 1.44 26.55
N ASP A 164 -1.38 1.07 25.89
CA ASP A 164 -2.71 1.05 26.51
C ASP A 164 -2.81 0.05 27.66
N ILE A 165 -2.21 -1.12 27.50
CA ILE A 165 -2.14 -2.12 28.56
C ILE A 165 -1.32 -1.58 29.74
N PHE A 166 -0.17 -0.94 29.50
CA PHE A 166 0.66 -0.37 30.56
C PHE A 166 0.00 0.79 31.28
N ASP A 167 -0.77 1.60 30.56
CA ASP A 167 -1.56 2.70 31.11
C ASP A 167 -2.83 2.25 31.84
N GLY A 168 -3.18 0.95 31.76
CA GLY A 168 -4.39 0.40 32.35
C GLY A 168 -5.69 0.86 31.68
N LYS A 169 -5.62 1.36 30.44
CA LYS A 169 -6.78 1.86 29.69
C LYS A 169 -7.59 0.74 29.05
N GLY A 170 -7.04 -0.45 28.95
CA GLY A 170 -7.61 -1.52 28.13
C GLY A 170 -7.33 -1.30 26.63
N ILE A 171 -7.91 -2.16 25.80
CA ILE A 171 -7.70 -2.07 24.33
C ILE A 171 -8.89 -1.33 23.75
N GLU A 172 -8.71 -0.07 23.40
CA GLU A 172 -9.72 0.78 22.75
C GLU A 172 -9.36 0.96 21.27
N TRP A 173 -10.11 0.27 20.37
CA TRP A 173 -9.79 0.23 18.94
C TRP A 173 -10.26 1.44 18.14
N ASP A 174 -11.43 1.99 18.44
CA ASP A 174 -12.10 2.92 17.53
C ASP A 174 -11.70 4.39 17.68
N GLN A 175 -11.27 4.84 18.85
CA GLN A 175 -11.10 6.26 19.14
C GLN A 175 -9.79 6.84 18.59
N LYS A 176 -8.70 6.08 18.68
CA LYS A 176 -7.35 6.56 18.36
C LYS A 176 -7.12 6.89 16.88
N TYR A 177 -7.78 6.15 15.99
CA TYR A 177 -7.56 6.30 14.55
C TYR A 177 -8.35 7.46 13.95
N LYS A 178 -9.40 7.89 14.64
CA LYS A 178 -10.21 9.04 14.25
C LYS A 178 -9.50 10.34 14.56
N ASP A 179 -8.72 10.37 15.64
CA ASP A 179 -7.93 11.52 16.05
C ASP A 179 -6.70 11.79 15.15
N ALA A 180 -6.22 10.77 14.46
CA ALA A 180 -5.09 10.90 13.51
C ALA A 180 -5.44 11.71 12.24
N PHE A 181 -6.73 11.81 11.91
CA PHE A 181 -7.24 12.68 10.87
C PHE A 181 -7.92 13.86 11.58
N ASP A 182 -7.24 14.99 11.72
CA ASP A 182 -7.75 16.25 12.31
C ASP A 182 -8.90 16.86 11.48
N MET A 183 -9.86 16.02 11.07
CA MET A 183 -10.98 16.39 10.22
C MET A 183 -12.31 16.17 10.96
N HIS A 184 -13.01 17.27 11.24
CA HIS A 184 -14.37 17.22 11.74
C HIS A 184 -15.30 16.50 10.75
N GLY A 185 -16.03 15.48 11.19
CA GLY A 185 -17.03 14.75 10.39
C GLY A 185 -16.61 13.36 9.92
N LEU A 186 -15.42 12.87 10.30
CA LEU A 186 -14.97 11.52 9.97
C LEU A 186 -15.41 10.44 10.96
N ASN A 187 -16.07 10.82 12.06
CA ASN A 187 -16.39 9.93 13.18
C ASN A 187 -17.22 8.70 12.79
N ASP A 188 -18.03 8.81 11.74
CA ASP A 188 -18.88 7.72 11.26
C ASP A 188 -18.31 6.94 10.09
N LYS A 189 -17.12 7.31 9.60
CA LYS A 189 -16.49 6.65 8.45
C LYS A 189 -15.67 5.45 8.91
N LYS A 190 -15.67 4.41 8.08
CA LYS A 190 -14.84 3.22 8.28
C LYS A 190 -13.38 3.56 8.02
N VAL A 191 -12.49 3.14 8.92
CA VAL A 191 -11.05 3.24 8.70
C VAL A 191 -10.52 1.88 8.22
N VAL A 192 -9.72 1.90 7.17
CA VAL A 192 -9.07 0.71 6.60
C VAL A 192 -7.56 0.82 6.79
N PHE A 193 -6.95 -0.24 7.28
CA PHE A 193 -5.53 -0.32 7.64
C PHE A 193 -4.77 -1.30 6.75
N PRO A 194 -4.35 -0.93 5.53
CA PRO A 194 -3.71 -1.87 4.61
C PRO A 194 -2.44 -2.51 5.15
N PHE A 195 -1.69 -1.79 6.00
CA PHE A 195 -0.40 -2.22 6.53
C PHE A 195 -0.44 -2.79 7.95
N ILE A 196 -1.62 -2.95 8.56
CA ILE A 196 -1.73 -3.42 9.95
C ILE A 196 -1.05 -4.78 10.21
N ASN A 197 -0.96 -5.62 9.20
CA ASN A 197 -0.27 -6.91 9.25
C ASN A 197 1.13 -6.88 8.63
N VAL A 198 1.62 -5.70 8.22
CA VAL A 198 2.92 -5.54 7.56
C VAL A 198 3.94 -5.02 8.56
N PRO A 199 5.03 -5.77 8.82
CA PRO A 199 6.11 -5.30 9.67
C PRO A 199 6.74 -4.03 9.10
N GLU A 200 7.01 -3.07 9.96
CA GLU A 200 7.67 -1.82 9.59
C GLU A 200 9.03 -2.05 8.92
N GLU A 201 9.74 -3.08 9.37
CA GLU A 201 11.02 -3.49 8.80
C GLU A 201 10.95 -3.77 7.30
N TRP A 202 9.83 -4.37 6.86
CA TRP A 202 9.64 -4.67 5.43
C TRP A 202 9.38 -3.41 4.61
N ILE A 203 8.69 -2.44 5.19
CA ILE A 203 8.41 -1.15 4.54
C ILE A 203 9.70 -0.37 4.42
N ASN A 204 10.45 -0.21 5.53
CA ASN A 204 11.71 0.52 5.56
C ASN A 204 12.76 -0.10 4.62
N ASP A 205 12.93 -1.43 4.65
CA ASP A 205 13.84 -2.14 3.75
C ASP A 205 13.45 -1.96 2.26
N PHE A 206 12.16 -1.91 1.97
CA PHE A 206 11.69 -1.68 0.59
C PHE A 206 11.94 -0.25 0.13
N LEU A 207 11.72 0.72 0.99
CA LEU A 207 11.94 2.14 0.72
C LEU A 207 13.42 2.55 0.78
N GLY A 208 14.30 1.67 1.27
CA GLY A 208 15.72 1.99 1.48
C GLY A 208 15.94 3.00 2.61
N ILE A 209 15.02 3.06 3.56
CA ILE A 209 15.14 3.93 4.74
C ILE A 209 16.10 3.26 5.71
N GLU A 210 17.29 3.83 5.86
CA GLU A 210 18.24 3.39 6.87
C GLU A 210 17.67 3.68 8.26
N ARG A 211 17.62 2.65 9.11
CA ARG A 211 17.31 2.84 10.52
C ARG A 211 18.49 3.51 11.15
N GLU A 212 18.35 4.74 11.55
CA GLU A 212 19.17 5.26 12.63
C GLU A 212 18.81 4.45 13.88
N TYR A 213 19.67 3.50 14.24
CA TYR A 213 19.68 2.89 15.57
C TYR A 213 20.21 3.92 16.58
N ALA A 214 19.65 5.11 16.58
CA ALA A 214 19.75 5.98 17.73
C ALA A 214 18.90 5.29 18.81
N VAL A 215 19.57 4.56 19.67
CA VAL A 215 19.01 4.24 20.98
C VAL A 215 18.93 5.58 21.70
N ASP A 216 17.87 6.31 21.40
CA ASP A 216 17.57 7.56 22.07
C ASP A 216 17.01 7.17 23.44
N TYR A 217 17.91 7.11 24.42
CA TYR A 217 17.57 6.82 25.83
C TYR A 217 16.64 7.87 26.45
N GLU A 218 16.28 8.92 25.70
CA GLU A 218 15.38 9.98 26.14
C GLU A 218 13.91 9.75 25.72
N ASN A 219 13.62 8.80 24.83
CA ASN A 219 12.25 8.40 24.50
C ASN A 219 11.85 7.23 25.39
N ASP A 220 11.23 7.54 26.53
CA ASP A 220 10.66 6.57 27.49
C ASP A 220 9.40 5.84 26.93
N ASP A 221 9.40 5.43 25.67
CA ASP A 221 8.33 4.58 25.15
C ASP A 221 8.57 3.14 25.63
N ILE A 222 7.91 2.82 26.75
CA ILE A 222 7.97 1.51 27.39
C ILE A 222 7.48 0.43 26.44
N GLY A 223 6.44 0.73 25.64
CA GLY A 223 5.85 -0.20 24.65
C GLY A 223 6.87 -0.60 23.59
N GLU A 224 7.60 0.37 23.03
CA GLU A 224 8.60 0.10 22.00
C GLU A 224 9.79 -0.73 22.55
N SER A 225 10.30 -0.36 23.72
CA SER A 225 11.37 -1.09 24.39
C SER A 225 10.97 -2.54 24.70
N PHE A 226 9.75 -2.74 25.21
CA PHE A 226 9.20 -4.05 25.53
C PHE A 226 8.95 -4.89 24.27
N MET A 227 8.41 -4.27 23.23
CA MET A 227 8.22 -4.92 21.93
C MET A 227 9.54 -5.38 21.31
N GLY A 228 10.58 -4.55 21.39
CA GLY A 228 11.93 -4.90 20.94
C GLY A 228 12.50 -6.11 21.67
N PHE A 229 12.41 -6.12 23.01
CA PHE A 229 12.83 -7.24 23.84
C PHE A 229 12.09 -8.55 23.49
N LEU A 230 10.78 -8.53 23.44
CA LEU A 230 9.97 -9.73 23.17
C LEU A 230 10.09 -10.23 21.73
N SER A 231 10.28 -9.34 20.77
CA SER A 231 10.56 -9.73 19.37
C SER A 231 11.89 -10.47 19.23
N GLY A 232 12.88 -10.16 20.10
CA GLY A 232 14.14 -10.91 20.19
C GLY A 232 13.97 -12.35 20.72
N ILE A 233 12.93 -12.59 21.53
CA ILE A 233 12.63 -13.92 22.09
C ILE A 233 11.72 -14.71 21.13
N ASN A 234 10.71 -14.07 20.57
CA ASN A 234 9.72 -14.68 19.69
C ASN A 234 9.51 -13.81 18.45
N SER A 235 9.97 -14.28 17.30
CA SER A 235 9.86 -13.55 16.03
C SER A 235 8.41 -13.30 15.55
N GLN A 236 7.42 -14.02 16.11
CA GLN A 236 6.00 -13.85 15.81
C GLN A 236 5.26 -13.08 16.91
N PHE A 237 5.99 -12.44 17.82
CA PHE A 237 5.39 -11.74 18.96
C PHE A 237 4.37 -10.69 18.51
N LYS A 238 4.74 -9.85 17.55
CA LYS A 238 3.90 -8.75 17.05
C LYS A 238 2.58 -9.29 16.46
N GLU A 239 2.67 -10.30 15.61
CA GLU A 239 1.49 -10.93 15.00
C GLU A 239 0.60 -11.60 16.06
N ASN A 240 1.19 -12.21 17.10
CA ASN A 240 0.44 -12.84 18.17
C ASN A 240 -0.30 -11.80 19.02
N VAL A 241 0.32 -10.67 19.34
CA VAL A 241 -0.32 -9.57 20.07
C VAL A 241 -1.50 -9.03 19.26
N LEU A 242 -1.30 -8.72 17.99
CA LEU A 242 -2.37 -8.23 17.12
C LEU A 242 -3.53 -9.23 17.03
N ALA A 243 -3.25 -10.50 16.79
CA ALA A 243 -4.28 -11.53 16.69
C ALA A 243 -5.05 -11.71 18.00
N THR A 244 -4.36 -11.62 19.15
CA THR A 244 -4.99 -11.75 20.47
C THR A 244 -5.89 -10.57 20.76
N SER A 245 -5.46 -9.35 20.44
CA SER A 245 -6.26 -8.15 20.67
C SER A 245 -7.51 -8.15 19.80
N THR A 246 -7.40 -8.49 18.50
CA THR A 246 -8.55 -8.64 17.60
C THR A 246 -9.56 -9.66 18.11
N PHE A 247 -9.08 -10.82 18.61
CA PHE A 247 -9.95 -11.84 19.19
C PHE A 247 -10.70 -11.36 20.46
N LEU A 248 -10.03 -10.58 21.29
CA LEU A 248 -10.68 -10.00 22.49
C LEU A 248 -11.76 -8.99 22.13
N GLU A 249 -11.50 -8.15 21.14
CA GLU A 249 -12.49 -7.20 20.62
C GLU A 249 -13.75 -7.88 20.10
N GLU A 250 -13.59 -8.93 19.27
CA GLU A 250 -14.74 -9.68 18.73
C GLU A 250 -15.62 -10.32 19.80
N LYS A 251 -15.04 -10.65 20.95
CA LYS A 251 -15.81 -11.24 22.08
C LYS A 251 -16.55 -10.20 22.93
N HIS A 252 -16.18 -8.94 22.85
CA HIS A 252 -16.79 -7.88 23.63
C HIS A 252 -17.85 -7.08 22.84
N LYS A 253 -18.00 -7.34 21.53
CA LYS A 253 -19.11 -6.88 20.67
C LYS A 253 -20.27 -7.87 20.71
#